data_08ca708f592e9bebca0d8783199ad797
#
_entry.id   08ca708f592e9bebca0d8783199ad797
#
_cell.length_a   1.000
_cell.length_b   1.000
_cell.length_c   1.000
_cell.angle_alpha   90.00
_cell.angle_beta   90.00
_cell.angle_gamma   90.00
#
_symmetry.space_group_name_H-M   'P 1'
#
loop_
_entity.id
_entity.type
_entity.pdbx_description
1 polymer ?
#
loop_
_entity_poly.entity_id
_entity_poly.type
_entity_poly.pdbx_seq_one_letter_code
_entity_poly.pdbx_strand_id
1 'polypeptide(L)'
;MKLSIITLLLILLLCGCSTHPQNENGKFIRIDIENSANNPFNLSNLSKEVSYIKLETNDSCLINSIKAIFYIDNQIIIRDNNSILFFDNTGKFQYKVNHQGDGPEEYLRLSDFDICSKNETMHILDTRKKQILQYDMKGKFQNKKDINFWAIGMQLF
;
A
#
# COMPACT_ATOMS: atom_id res chain seq x y z
N MET A 1 5.22 -13.78 70.75
CA MET A 1 4.14 -14.18 69.83
C MET A 1 3.76 -13.16 68.75
N LYS A 2 3.80 -11.85 69.01
CA LYS A 2 3.46 -10.83 67.98
C LYS A 2 4.51 -10.63 66.88
N LEU A 3 5.80 -10.88 67.15
CA LEU A 3 6.88 -10.71 66.18
C LEU A 3 6.89 -11.81 65.10
N SER A 4 6.45 -13.02 65.46
CA SER A 4 6.40 -14.18 64.54
C SER A 4 5.29 -14.07 63.48
N ILE A 5 4.21 -13.31 63.78
CA ILE A 5 3.08 -13.11 62.83
C ILE A 5 3.45 -12.06 61.82
N ILE A 6 4.22 -11.04 62.19
CA ILE A 6 4.65 -9.95 61.28
C ILE A 6 5.65 -10.49 60.25
N THR A 7 6.56 -11.39 60.64
CA THR A 7 7.52 -12.02 59.73
C THR A 7 6.83 -13.00 58.78
N LEU A 8 5.80 -13.71 59.21
CA LEU A 8 5.01 -14.58 58.33
C LEU A 8 4.19 -13.77 57.34
N LEU A 9 3.64 -12.63 57.73
CA LEU A 9 2.90 -11.73 56.86
C LEU A 9 3.79 -11.07 55.79
N LEU A 10 5.05 -10.76 56.13
CA LEU A 10 6.04 -10.15 55.23
C LEU A 10 6.50 -11.14 54.15
N ILE A 11 6.57 -12.44 54.45
CA ILE A 11 6.94 -13.50 53.52
C ILE A 11 5.84 -13.76 52.51
N LEU A 12 4.57 -13.61 52.86
CA LEU A 12 3.40 -13.78 51.97
C LEU A 12 3.29 -12.66 50.92
N LEU A 13 3.89 -11.48 51.15
CA LEU A 13 3.88 -10.38 50.18
C LEU A 13 4.93 -10.51 49.08
N LEU A 14 5.87 -11.44 49.16
CA LEU A 14 6.93 -11.63 48.16
C LEU A 14 6.61 -12.71 47.10
N CYS A 15 5.49 -13.42 47.19
CA CYS A 15 5.07 -14.46 46.22
C CYS A 15 4.13 -13.96 45.12
N GLY A 16 4.03 -12.63 44.93
CA GLY A 16 3.18 -12.03 43.89
C GLY A 16 3.85 -11.81 42.52
N CYS A 17 4.74 -12.70 42.09
CA CYS A 17 5.17 -12.69 40.69
C CYS A 17 4.19 -13.51 39.88
N SER A 18 3.09 -12.89 39.47
CA SER A 18 2.23 -13.46 38.41
C SER A 18 2.97 -13.39 37.07
N THR A 19 3.54 -14.51 36.68
CA THR A 19 3.92 -14.72 35.27
C THR A 19 2.65 -14.62 34.45
N HIS A 20 2.50 -13.54 33.70
CA HIS A 20 1.49 -13.44 32.66
C HIS A 20 1.75 -14.58 31.67
N PRO A 21 0.79 -15.45 31.36
CA PRO A 21 0.95 -16.39 30.27
C PRO A 21 1.00 -15.56 28.99
N GLN A 22 2.17 -15.47 28.38
CA GLN A 22 2.27 -15.01 27.00
C GLN A 22 1.50 -16.02 26.15
N ASN A 23 0.40 -15.57 25.59
CA ASN A 23 -0.39 -16.36 24.66
C ASN A 23 0.37 -16.39 23.31
N GLU A 24 1.37 -17.28 23.22
CA GLU A 24 2.20 -17.50 22.03
C GLU A 24 1.45 -18.32 20.97
N ASN A 25 0.27 -17.88 20.55
CA ASN A 25 -0.40 -18.43 19.39
C ASN A 25 -0.18 -17.60 18.11
N GLY A 26 0.73 -16.65 18.13
CA GLY A 26 1.26 -16.04 16.92
C GLY A 26 2.40 -16.89 16.35
N LYS A 27 2.15 -17.65 15.30
CA LYS A 27 3.20 -18.33 14.54
C LYS A 27 4.10 -17.28 13.89
N PHE A 28 5.10 -16.80 14.63
CA PHE A 28 6.09 -15.90 14.08
C PHE A 28 6.98 -16.66 13.09
N ILE A 29 6.99 -16.24 11.83
CA ILE A 29 7.94 -16.73 10.85
C ILE A 29 9.22 -15.91 11.05
N ARG A 30 10.26 -16.56 11.57
CA ARG A 30 11.58 -15.95 11.68
C ARG A 30 12.24 -15.99 10.30
N ILE A 31 12.46 -14.83 9.70
CA ILE A 31 13.19 -14.71 8.44
C ILE A 31 14.66 -14.46 8.79
N ASP A 32 15.52 -15.41 8.47
CA ASP A 32 16.96 -15.29 8.66
C ASP A 32 17.57 -14.66 7.39
N ILE A 33 17.80 -13.35 7.44
CA ILE A 33 18.30 -12.57 6.29
C ILE A 33 19.79 -12.83 6.06
N GLU A 34 20.57 -13.10 7.12
CA GLU A 34 22.02 -13.29 7.01
C GLU A 34 22.38 -14.59 6.30
N ASN A 35 21.66 -15.68 6.55
CA ASN A 35 21.87 -16.95 5.89
C ASN A 35 21.23 -17.04 4.50
N SER A 36 20.24 -16.22 4.19
CA SER A 36 19.60 -16.20 2.87
C SER A 36 20.49 -15.54 1.79
N ALA A 37 21.41 -14.66 2.16
CA ALA A 37 22.32 -14.00 1.23
C ALA A 37 23.28 -14.98 0.50
N ASN A 38 23.52 -16.16 1.07
CA ASN A 38 24.42 -17.18 0.50
C ASN A 38 23.70 -18.20 -0.41
N ASN A 39 22.36 -18.16 -0.50
CA ASN A 39 21.58 -19.00 -1.39
C ASN A 39 20.99 -18.15 -2.53
N PRO A 40 21.59 -18.16 -3.72
CA PRO A 40 21.03 -17.42 -4.86
C PRO A 40 19.66 -18.01 -5.18
N PHE A 41 18.63 -17.20 -4.93
CA PHE A 41 17.26 -17.58 -5.22
C PHE A 41 17.00 -17.37 -6.72
N ASN A 42 16.77 -18.46 -7.44
CA ASN A 42 16.43 -18.38 -8.86
C ASN A 42 14.93 -18.06 -9.02
N LEU A 43 14.61 -17.05 -9.81
CA LEU A 43 13.23 -16.66 -10.13
C LEU A 43 12.44 -17.83 -10.72
N SER A 44 13.08 -18.76 -11.43
CA SER A 44 12.48 -19.99 -11.95
C SER A 44 11.90 -20.91 -10.86
N ASN A 45 12.32 -20.75 -9.59
CA ASN A 45 11.73 -21.49 -8.47
C ASN A 45 10.38 -20.92 -8.03
N LEU A 46 10.07 -19.66 -8.37
CA LEU A 46 8.80 -18.99 -8.05
C LEU A 46 7.80 -19.05 -9.20
N SER A 47 8.29 -19.07 -10.44
CA SER A 47 7.44 -18.97 -11.63
C SER A 47 7.74 -20.11 -12.59
N LYS A 48 6.69 -20.77 -13.07
CA LYS A 48 6.78 -21.80 -14.12
C LYS A 48 6.89 -21.18 -15.51
N GLU A 49 6.44 -19.95 -15.66
CA GLU A 49 6.40 -19.25 -16.92
C GLU A 49 6.63 -17.74 -16.70
N VAL A 50 7.41 -17.14 -17.60
CA VAL A 50 7.61 -15.68 -17.65
C VAL A 50 7.16 -15.22 -19.02
N SER A 51 6.23 -14.28 -19.04
CA SER A 51 5.76 -13.63 -20.26
C SER A 51 6.07 -12.14 -20.24
N TYR A 52 6.21 -11.56 -21.43
CA TYR A 52 6.49 -10.15 -21.62
C TYR A 52 5.34 -9.48 -22.36
N ILE A 53 4.83 -8.39 -21.82
CA ILE A 53 3.84 -7.56 -22.49
C ILE A 53 4.53 -6.27 -22.92
N LYS A 54 4.63 -6.06 -24.25
CA LYS A 54 5.18 -4.83 -24.80
C LYS A 54 4.11 -3.74 -24.75
N LEU A 55 4.38 -2.68 -23.99
CA LEU A 55 3.46 -1.53 -23.97
C LEU A 55 3.61 -0.68 -25.22
N GLU A 56 2.49 -0.20 -25.72
CA GLU A 56 2.44 0.79 -26.78
C GLU A 56 3.18 2.05 -26.32
N THR A 57 3.97 2.64 -27.24
CA THR A 57 4.77 3.84 -26.94
C THR A 57 4.59 4.84 -28.06
N ASN A 58 3.94 5.94 -27.75
CA ASN A 58 3.75 7.10 -28.62
C ASN A 58 3.62 8.37 -27.76
N ASP A 59 3.46 9.52 -28.39
CA ASP A 59 3.39 10.82 -27.68
C ASP A 59 2.22 10.90 -26.67
N SER A 60 1.15 10.14 -26.87
CA SER A 60 -0.01 10.11 -25.96
C SER A 60 0.22 9.25 -24.70
N CYS A 61 1.09 8.25 -24.80
CA CYS A 61 1.31 7.26 -23.73
C CYS A 61 2.79 7.12 -23.32
N LEU A 62 3.59 8.14 -23.59
CA LEU A 62 4.99 8.16 -23.10
C LEU A 62 5.02 8.14 -21.58
N ILE A 63 5.75 7.17 -21.04
CA ILE A 63 5.95 7.00 -19.60
C ILE A 63 7.32 7.58 -19.25
N ASN A 64 7.36 8.57 -18.35
CA ASN A 64 8.60 9.18 -17.90
C ASN A 64 9.20 8.45 -16.69
N SER A 65 8.36 8.01 -15.75
CA SER A 65 8.80 7.39 -14.52
C SER A 65 7.71 6.52 -13.90
N ILE A 66 7.92 5.23 -13.89
CA ILE A 66 6.98 4.28 -13.27
C ILE A 66 7.07 4.41 -11.75
N LYS A 67 5.99 4.83 -11.10
CA LYS A 67 5.86 4.93 -9.65
C LYS A 67 5.10 3.75 -9.06
N ALA A 68 4.11 3.22 -9.79
CA ALA A 68 3.37 2.02 -9.42
C ALA A 68 2.79 1.35 -10.66
N ILE A 69 2.56 0.05 -10.58
CA ILE A 69 1.89 -0.74 -11.61
C ILE A 69 0.82 -1.56 -10.91
N PHE A 70 -0.38 -1.56 -11.49
CA PHE A 70 -1.50 -2.40 -11.08
C PHE A 70 -1.94 -3.26 -12.27
N TYR A 71 -2.36 -4.48 -11.98
CA TYR A 71 -3.02 -5.34 -12.95
C TYR A 71 -4.39 -5.72 -12.39
N ILE A 72 -5.43 -5.11 -12.92
CA ILE A 72 -6.80 -5.22 -12.43
C ILE A 72 -7.72 -5.38 -13.63
N ASP A 73 -8.63 -6.36 -13.60
CA ASP A 73 -9.65 -6.62 -14.62
C ASP A 73 -9.09 -6.65 -16.06
N ASN A 74 -7.97 -7.36 -16.23
CA ASN A 74 -7.24 -7.46 -17.50
C ASN A 74 -6.73 -6.11 -18.04
N GLN A 75 -6.55 -5.13 -17.19
CA GLN A 75 -5.93 -3.85 -17.52
C GLN A 75 -4.60 -3.69 -16.79
N ILE A 76 -3.62 -3.11 -17.49
CA ILE A 76 -2.36 -2.67 -16.92
C ILE A 76 -2.50 -1.19 -16.66
N ILE A 77 -2.37 -0.79 -15.40
CA ILE A 77 -2.54 0.59 -14.96
C ILE A 77 -1.22 1.06 -14.40
N ILE A 78 -0.68 2.12 -14.99
CA ILE A 78 0.64 2.65 -14.63
C ILE A 78 0.49 4.06 -14.09
N ARG A 79 0.95 4.25 -12.86
CA ARG A 79 1.15 5.57 -12.32
C ARG A 79 2.50 6.11 -12.79
N ASP A 80 2.47 7.18 -13.54
CA ASP A 80 3.61 8.05 -13.81
C ASP A 80 3.66 9.18 -12.77
N ASN A 81 4.51 10.19 -12.93
CA ASN A 81 4.68 11.29 -11.96
C ASN A 81 3.36 11.98 -11.60
N ASN A 82 2.61 12.44 -12.59
CA ASN A 82 1.37 13.21 -12.39
C ASN A 82 0.19 12.68 -13.22
N SER A 83 0.31 11.49 -13.78
CA SER A 83 -0.72 10.88 -14.60
C SER A 83 -0.85 9.39 -14.33
N ILE A 84 -2.00 8.84 -14.69
CA ILE A 84 -2.30 7.43 -14.63
C ILE A 84 -2.64 6.98 -16.05
N LEU A 85 -1.89 6.01 -16.56
CA LEU A 85 -2.03 5.48 -17.90
C LEU A 85 -2.68 4.11 -17.83
N PHE A 86 -3.61 3.87 -18.71
CA PHE A 86 -4.37 2.61 -18.80
C PHE A 86 -4.04 1.91 -20.12
N PHE A 87 -3.67 0.64 -20.02
CA PHE A 87 -3.40 -0.25 -21.14
C PHE A 87 -4.26 -1.51 -21.00
N ASP A 88 -4.61 -2.15 -22.09
CA ASP A 88 -5.23 -3.46 -22.05
C ASP A 88 -4.18 -4.57 -21.77
N ASN A 89 -4.65 -5.81 -21.65
CA ASN A 89 -3.80 -6.98 -21.38
C ASN A 89 -2.82 -7.33 -22.52
N THR A 90 -2.96 -6.71 -23.69
CA THR A 90 -2.02 -6.84 -24.82
C THR A 90 -0.95 -5.76 -24.81
N GLY A 91 -1.07 -4.77 -23.90
CA GLY A 91 -0.20 -3.61 -23.81
C GLY A 91 -0.59 -2.44 -24.72
N LYS A 92 -1.78 -2.47 -25.32
CA LYS A 92 -2.29 -1.38 -26.15
C LYS A 92 -2.83 -0.26 -25.26
N PHE A 93 -2.42 0.98 -25.55
CA PHE A 93 -2.87 2.16 -24.82
C PHE A 93 -4.38 2.39 -25.00
N GLN A 94 -5.05 2.68 -23.89
CA GLN A 94 -6.47 2.96 -23.85
C GLN A 94 -6.75 4.44 -23.61
N TYR A 95 -6.29 4.96 -22.49
CA TYR A 95 -6.46 6.35 -22.11
C TYR A 95 -5.51 6.75 -20.98
N LYS A 96 -5.44 8.05 -20.73
CA LYS A 96 -4.65 8.65 -19.66
C LYS A 96 -5.51 9.60 -18.83
N VAL A 97 -5.42 9.49 -17.52
CA VAL A 97 -5.99 10.44 -16.57
C VAL A 97 -4.89 11.35 -16.07
N ASN A 98 -5.08 12.67 -16.29
CA ASN A 98 -4.21 13.72 -15.78
C ASN A 98 -5.06 14.95 -15.43
N HIS A 99 -5.28 15.14 -14.14
CA HIS A 99 -6.00 16.29 -13.59
C HIS A 99 -5.09 17.14 -12.69
N GLN A 100 -3.84 17.29 -13.12
CA GLN A 100 -2.91 18.16 -12.40
C GLN A 100 -3.28 19.62 -12.60
N GLY A 101 -3.61 20.32 -11.51
CA GLY A 101 -3.98 21.73 -11.52
C GLY A 101 -4.37 22.21 -10.12
N ASP A 102 -4.79 23.47 -10.04
CA ASP A 102 -5.18 24.10 -8.77
C ASP A 102 -6.71 24.25 -8.59
N GLY A 103 -7.47 23.74 -9.53
CA GLY A 103 -8.93 23.70 -9.47
C GLY A 103 -9.49 22.85 -8.31
N PRO A 104 -10.79 22.97 -8.02
CA PRO A 104 -11.43 22.29 -6.90
C PRO A 104 -11.53 20.77 -7.10
N GLU A 105 -11.46 20.30 -8.32
CA GLU A 105 -11.53 18.89 -8.74
C GLU A 105 -10.17 18.36 -9.21
N GLU A 106 -9.11 19.13 -9.02
CA GLU A 106 -7.76 18.86 -9.50
C GLU A 106 -6.81 18.62 -8.34
N TYR A 107 -5.74 17.88 -8.60
CA TYR A 107 -4.65 17.67 -7.63
C TYR A 107 -3.42 18.48 -8.01
N LEU A 108 -2.75 19.09 -7.03
CA LEU A 108 -1.44 19.70 -7.22
C LEU A 108 -0.35 18.63 -7.39
N ARG A 109 -0.50 17.52 -6.68
CA ARG A 109 0.46 16.43 -6.72
C ARG A 109 -0.25 15.09 -6.58
N LEU A 110 -0.01 14.20 -7.52
CA LEU A 110 -0.36 12.79 -7.40
C LEU A 110 0.67 12.12 -6.48
N SER A 111 0.46 12.21 -5.17
CA SER A 111 1.39 11.67 -4.18
C SER A 111 1.28 10.17 -4.08
N ASP A 112 0.05 9.67 -4.12
CA ASP A 112 -0.26 8.25 -4.22
C ASP A 112 -1.64 8.05 -4.83
N PHE A 113 -1.93 6.82 -5.30
CA PHE A 113 -3.27 6.48 -5.75
C PHE A 113 -3.56 4.99 -5.49
N ASP A 114 -4.83 4.69 -5.36
CA ASP A 114 -5.31 3.32 -5.25
C ASP A 114 -6.65 3.15 -5.97
N ILE A 115 -6.99 1.92 -6.31
CA ILE A 115 -8.19 1.56 -7.06
C ILE A 115 -9.08 0.68 -6.21
N CYS A 116 -10.31 1.12 -6.01
CA CYS A 116 -11.36 0.33 -5.40
C CYS A 116 -12.15 -0.40 -6.49
N SER A 117 -11.78 -1.66 -6.77
CA SER A 117 -12.46 -2.48 -7.79
C SER A 117 -13.95 -2.69 -7.49
N LYS A 118 -14.33 -2.74 -6.21
CA LYS A 118 -15.73 -2.92 -5.79
C LYS A 118 -16.66 -1.79 -6.28
N ASN A 119 -16.15 -0.57 -6.31
CA ASN A 119 -16.94 0.63 -6.67
C ASN A 119 -16.49 1.22 -8.02
N GLU A 120 -15.53 0.59 -8.69
CA GLU A 120 -14.93 1.08 -9.94
C GLU A 120 -14.46 2.55 -9.83
N THR A 121 -13.77 2.86 -8.73
CA THR A 121 -13.29 4.21 -8.45
C THR A 121 -11.79 4.26 -8.21
N MET A 122 -11.18 5.38 -8.61
CA MET A 122 -9.80 5.73 -8.29
C MET A 122 -9.79 6.75 -7.16
N HIS A 123 -8.89 6.57 -6.22
CA HIS A 123 -8.63 7.52 -5.15
C HIS A 123 -7.22 8.07 -5.31
N ILE A 124 -7.10 9.37 -5.34
CA ILE A 124 -5.83 10.08 -5.50
C ILE A 124 -5.53 10.84 -4.21
N LEU A 125 -4.38 10.54 -3.62
CA LEU A 125 -3.85 11.29 -2.48
C LEU A 125 -3.07 12.49 -2.96
N ASP A 126 -3.55 13.68 -2.62
CA ASP A 126 -2.82 14.93 -2.79
C ASP A 126 -2.32 15.43 -1.43
N THR A 127 -1.05 15.18 -1.15
CA THR A 127 -0.43 15.63 0.11
C THR A 127 -0.20 17.14 0.18
N ARG A 128 -0.18 17.84 -0.96
CA ARG A 128 -0.03 19.30 -0.97
C ARG A 128 -1.31 20.02 -0.58
N LYS A 129 -2.46 19.58 -1.13
CA LYS A 129 -3.77 20.12 -0.75
C LYS A 129 -4.34 19.43 0.50
N LYS A 130 -3.68 18.38 1.02
CA LYS A 130 -4.14 17.57 2.15
C LYS A 130 -5.54 17.02 1.93
N GLN A 131 -5.75 16.37 0.80
CA GLN A 131 -7.03 15.82 0.40
C GLN A 131 -6.88 14.49 -0.32
N ILE A 132 -7.96 13.72 -0.31
CA ILE A 132 -8.15 12.54 -1.15
C ILE A 132 -9.25 12.90 -2.14
N LEU A 133 -8.94 12.80 -3.43
CA LEU A 133 -9.91 12.99 -4.50
C LEU A 133 -10.35 11.63 -5.02
N GLN A 134 -11.62 11.49 -5.29
CA GLN A 134 -12.23 10.31 -5.86
C GLN A 134 -12.69 10.60 -7.29
N TYR A 135 -12.30 9.73 -8.21
CA TYR A 135 -12.71 9.76 -9.62
C TYR A 135 -13.30 8.41 -10.01
N ASP A 136 -14.13 8.36 -11.03
CA ASP A 136 -14.46 7.09 -11.68
C ASP A 136 -13.26 6.61 -12.52
N MET A 137 -13.36 5.38 -13.05
CA MET A 137 -12.28 4.79 -13.85
C MET A 137 -12.01 5.54 -15.16
N LYS A 138 -12.91 6.42 -15.61
CA LYS A 138 -12.72 7.29 -16.78
C LYS A 138 -12.10 8.64 -16.44
N GLY A 139 -11.80 8.88 -15.16
CA GLY A 139 -11.23 10.12 -14.68
C GLY A 139 -12.23 11.23 -14.38
N LYS A 140 -13.54 10.95 -14.36
CA LYS A 140 -14.54 11.95 -13.97
C LYS A 140 -14.55 12.10 -12.45
N PHE A 141 -14.42 13.33 -11.97
CA PHE A 141 -14.48 13.66 -10.54
C PHE A 141 -15.82 13.24 -9.92
N GLN A 142 -15.75 12.64 -8.74
CA GLN A 142 -16.88 12.16 -7.97
C GLN A 142 -17.01 12.89 -6.63
N ASN A 143 -15.92 12.94 -5.88
CA ASN A 143 -15.91 13.47 -4.52
C ASN A 143 -14.50 13.83 -4.08
N LYS A 144 -14.40 14.58 -2.97
CA LYS A 144 -13.14 14.80 -2.26
C LYS A 144 -13.33 14.79 -0.76
N LYS A 145 -12.28 14.43 -0.04
CA LYS A 145 -12.23 14.42 1.42
C LYS A 145 -10.94 15.07 1.89
N ASP A 146 -11.06 16.10 2.72
CA ASP A 146 -9.91 16.71 3.38
C ASP A 146 -9.35 15.78 4.45
N ILE A 147 -8.02 15.76 4.59
CA ILE A 147 -7.29 14.99 5.60
C ILE A 147 -6.55 15.94 6.53
N ASN A 148 -6.68 15.70 7.85
CA ASN A 148 -6.09 16.55 8.89
C ASN A 148 -4.74 16.02 9.41
N PHE A 149 -4.18 14.99 8.78
CA PHE A 149 -2.93 14.35 9.16
C PHE A 149 -1.99 14.23 7.96
N TRP A 150 -0.71 13.99 8.22
CA TRP A 150 0.25 13.70 7.16
C TRP A 150 0.08 12.25 6.73
N ALA A 151 -0.20 12.04 5.44
CA ALA A 151 -0.25 10.73 4.82
C ALA A 151 0.96 10.55 3.88
N ILE A 152 1.59 9.39 3.94
CA ILE A 152 2.73 9.04 3.09
C ILE A 152 2.25 8.19 1.90
N GLY A 153 1.22 7.38 2.12
CA GLY A 153 0.62 6.51 1.11
C GLY A 153 -0.82 6.15 1.49
N MET A 154 -1.48 5.46 0.58
CA MET A 154 -2.87 5.04 0.71
C MET A 154 -3.02 3.59 0.26
N GLN A 155 -3.87 2.85 0.96
CA GLN A 155 -4.31 1.52 0.55
C GLN A 155 -5.80 1.40 0.85
N LEU A 156 -6.56 0.94 -0.12
CA LEU A 156 -7.99 0.62 0.02
C LEU A 156 -8.14 -0.89 0.21
N PHE A 157 -9.05 -1.26 1.06
CA PHE A 157 -9.38 -2.67 1.35
C PHE A 157 -10.75 -3.03 0.80
#